data_fc84a317521cbb475b10ca14998bec2a
#
_entry.id   fc84a317521cbb475b10ca14998bec2a
#
_cell.length_a   1.000
_cell.length_b   1.000
_cell.length_c   1.000
_cell.angle_alpha   90.00
_cell.angle_beta   90.00
_cell.angle_gamma   90.00
#
_symmetry.space_group_name_H-M   'P 1'
#
loop_
_entity.id
_entity.type
_entity.pdbx_description
1 polymer ?
#
loop_
_entity_poly.entity_id
_entity_poly.type
_entity_poly.pdbx_seq_one_letter_code
_entity_poly.pdbx_strand_id
1 'polypeptide(L)'
;MSGLKHCSLLTVICAALLSWSGPAAWAQDAVGTEKWVKFSSFQYSGMASVAAKEGEYQNPIVAGFYPDPSICRVGDDYYLVNSSFQYFPGLPIWHSKDLVNWTQIGNVIDRPSQYPMRGGDVSRGMYAPSIHFHDGTYYVVCTLVGGGGNFYVTAKDPKGPWSDPNFLRGVGGIDPSFFFDDDGKCYILNCDEPPNQQA
;
A
#
# COMPACT_ATOMS: atom_id res chain seq x y z
N MET A 1 4.39 43.63 -10.54
CA MET A 1 3.89 43.07 -11.79
C MET A 1 4.89 42.05 -12.34
N SER A 2 5.03 40.88 -11.75
CA SER A 2 5.97 39.80 -12.23
C SER A 2 5.51 38.38 -11.94
N GLY A 3 4.22 38.18 -11.63
CA GLY A 3 3.71 36.85 -11.21
C GLY A 3 3.03 35.99 -12.29
N LEU A 4 2.82 36.48 -13.49
CA LEU A 4 2.00 35.79 -14.51
C LEU A 4 2.81 34.99 -15.55
N LYS A 5 4.14 35.12 -15.61
CA LYS A 5 4.92 34.47 -16.67
C LYS A 5 5.28 32.99 -16.37
N HIS A 6 5.21 32.55 -15.12
CA HIS A 6 5.59 31.18 -14.77
C HIS A 6 4.45 30.17 -14.93
N CYS A 7 3.21 30.60 -14.83
CA CYS A 7 2.06 29.72 -14.98
C CYS A 7 1.83 29.27 -16.43
N SER A 8 2.13 30.18 -17.41
CA SER A 8 2.01 29.86 -18.83
C SER A 8 3.02 28.84 -19.33
N LEU A 9 4.23 28.79 -18.75
CA LEU A 9 5.26 27.85 -19.17
C LEU A 9 4.97 26.42 -18.71
N LEU A 10 4.44 26.24 -17.50
CA LEU A 10 4.03 24.93 -17.01
C LEU A 10 2.84 24.36 -17.81
N THR A 11 1.89 25.21 -18.19
CA THR A 11 0.73 24.80 -19.00
C THR A 11 1.14 24.35 -20.40
N VAL A 12 2.14 25.01 -20.98
CA VAL A 12 2.66 24.63 -22.31
C VAL A 12 3.46 23.35 -22.28
N ILE A 13 4.23 23.09 -21.21
CA ILE A 13 5.01 21.85 -21.05
C ILE A 13 4.09 20.65 -20.85
N CYS A 14 3.04 20.78 -20.05
CA CYS A 14 2.04 19.72 -19.91
C CYS A 14 1.27 19.44 -21.21
N ALA A 15 0.98 20.47 -22.01
CA ALA A 15 0.28 20.32 -23.29
C ALA A 15 1.16 19.69 -24.38
N ALA A 16 2.48 19.88 -24.33
CA ALA A 16 3.42 19.33 -25.32
C ALA A 16 3.77 17.83 -25.08
N LEU A 17 3.51 17.30 -23.90
CA LEU A 17 3.77 15.91 -23.56
C LEU A 17 2.58 14.99 -23.83
N LEU A 18 1.41 15.54 -24.11
CA LEU A 18 0.23 14.79 -24.52
C LEU A 18 0.17 14.77 -26.04
N SER A 19 0.71 13.71 -26.67
CA SER A 19 0.49 13.46 -28.09
C SER A 19 -0.98 13.13 -28.31
N TRP A 20 -1.77 14.17 -28.62
CA TRP A 20 -3.18 14.05 -28.86
C TRP A 20 -3.42 13.58 -30.29
N SER A 21 -3.72 12.30 -30.49
CA SER A 21 -4.17 11.77 -31.78
C SER A 21 -5.68 11.61 -31.78
N GLY A 22 -6.39 12.69 -32.11
CA GLY A 22 -7.84 12.69 -32.29
C GLY A 22 -8.50 13.99 -31.85
N PRO A 23 -9.67 14.36 -32.42
CA PRO A 23 -10.42 15.50 -31.94
C PRO A 23 -10.83 15.25 -30.48
N ALA A 24 -10.61 16.26 -29.63
CA ALA A 24 -11.15 16.24 -28.29
C ALA A 24 -12.68 16.16 -28.39
N ALA A 25 -13.20 14.97 -28.19
CA ALA A 25 -14.61 14.84 -27.91
C ALA A 25 -14.79 15.35 -26.45
N TRP A 26 -15.02 16.65 -26.32
CA TRP A 26 -15.58 17.18 -25.10
C TRP A 26 -16.91 16.45 -24.92
N ALA A 27 -17.02 15.69 -23.84
CA ALA A 27 -18.29 15.08 -23.49
C ALA A 27 -19.32 16.20 -23.40
N GLN A 28 -20.27 16.24 -24.35
CA GLN A 28 -21.42 17.09 -24.21
C GLN A 28 -22.11 16.68 -22.91
N ASP A 29 -22.50 17.67 -22.13
CA ASP A 29 -23.19 17.50 -20.86
C ASP A 29 -24.43 16.59 -21.05
N ALA A 30 -24.21 15.28 -20.94
CA ALA A 30 -25.29 14.39 -20.61
C ALA A 30 -25.68 14.75 -19.18
N VAL A 31 -26.96 14.94 -18.93
CA VAL A 31 -27.56 15.23 -17.62
C VAL A 31 -27.21 14.14 -16.63
N GLY A 32 -26.00 14.22 -16.09
CA GLY A 32 -25.41 13.32 -15.11
C GLY A 32 -24.31 14.06 -14.37
N THR A 33 -24.31 13.97 -13.08
CA THR A 33 -23.46 14.71 -12.15
C THR A 33 -21.98 14.30 -12.16
N GLU A 34 -21.59 13.33 -12.98
CA GLU A 34 -20.22 12.79 -12.98
C GLU A 34 -19.41 13.37 -14.16
N LYS A 35 -18.39 14.13 -13.81
CA LYS A 35 -17.36 14.58 -14.77
C LYS A 35 -16.24 13.54 -14.78
N TRP A 36 -16.00 12.92 -15.93
CA TRP A 36 -14.95 11.95 -16.13
C TRP A 36 -14.12 12.26 -17.37
N VAL A 37 -12.85 11.86 -17.35
CA VAL A 37 -11.92 11.96 -18.47
C VAL A 37 -11.40 10.56 -18.79
N LYS A 38 -11.51 10.15 -20.06
CA LYS A 38 -10.98 8.87 -20.53
C LYS A 38 -9.69 9.13 -21.33
N PHE A 39 -8.59 8.54 -20.86
CA PHE A 39 -7.34 8.51 -21.60
C PHE A 39 -7.27 7.23 -22.43
N SER A 40 -6.92 7.34 -23.71
CA SER A 40 -6.70 6.20 -24.60
C SER A 40 -5.27 5.67 -24.51
N SER A 41 -4.33 6.52 -24.12
CA SER A 41 -2.93 6.14 -23.89
C SER A 41 -2.29 7.13 -22.94
N PHE A 42 -1.29 6.66 -22.22
CA PHE A 42 -0.40 7.47 -21.40
C PHE A 42 1.04 7.06 -21.71
N GLN A 43 1.88 8.02 -22.05
CA GLN A 43 3.31 7.79 -22.25
C GLN A 43 4.10 8.68 -21.31
N TYR A 44 4.97 8.08 -20.53
CA TYR A 44 5.90 8.76 -19.64
C TYR A 44 7.33 8.55 -20.12
N SER A 45 8.07 9.62 -20.28
CA SER A 45 9.51 9.59 -20.51
C SER A 45 10.17 10.37 -19.39
N GLY A 46 10.77 9.67 -18.44
CA GLY A 46 11.55 10.25 -17.35
C GLY A 46 13.05 10.16 -17.59
N MET A 47 13.83 10.69 -16.67
CA MET A 47 15.28 10.44 -16.68
C MET A 47 15.53 8.95 -16.49
N ALA A 48 16.36 8.36 -17.34
CA ALA A 48 16.80 6.99 -17.15
C ALA A 48 17.46 6.87 -15.76
N SER A 49 17.08 5.87 -15.00
CA SER A 49 17.80 5.52 -13.79
C SER A 49 19.26 5.22 -14.17
N VAL A 50 20.21 5.78 -13.43
CA VAL A 50 21.62 5.39 -13.59
C VAL A 50 21.68 3.90 -13.20
N ALA A 51 22.09 3.06 -14.13
CA ALA A 51 22.24 1.64 -13.83
C ALA A 51 23.26 1.46 -12.71
N ALA A 52 22.92 0.68 -11.70
CA ALA A 52 23.86 0.27 -10.67
C ALA A 52 24.99 -0.57 -11.30
N LYS A 53 26.20 -0.45 -10.78
CA LYS A 53 27.33 -1.30 -11.20
C LYS A 53 27.15 -2.72 -10.66
N GLU A 54 27.91 -3.65 -11.20
CA GLU A 54 27.95 -5.02 -10.67
C GLU A 54 28.28 -5.02 -9.16
N GLY A 55 27.45 -5.71 -8.37
CA GLY A 55 27.58 -5.75 -6.91
C GLY A 55 27.00 -4.55 -6.16
N GLU A 56 26.40 -3.59 -6.86
CA GLU A 56 25.72 -2.43 -6.28
C GLU A 56 24.23 -2.50 -6.54
N TYR A 57 23.45 -1.84 -5.69
CA TYR A 57 22.04 -1.55 -5.94
C TYR A 57 21.73 -0.08 -5.67
N GLN A 58 20.66 0.42 -6.24
CA GLN A 58 20.26 1.81 -6.10
C GLN A 58 19.07 1.95 -5.16
N ASN A 59 19.17 2.85 -4.19
CA ASN A 59 18.03 3.24 -3.36
C ASN A 59 17.24 4.38 -4.02
N PRO A 60 15.89 4.40 -3.78
CA PRO A 60 15.12 3.39 -3.08
C PRO A 60 14.90 2.14 -3.95
N ILE A 61 15.02 0.94 -3.35
CA ILE A 61 14.76 -0.33 -4.05
C ILE A 61 13.28 -0.52 -4.42
N VAL A 62 12.37 0.10 -3.63
CA VAL A 62 10.96 0.25 -3.97
C VAL A 62 10.64 1.74 -3.93
N ALA A 63 10.55 2.36 -5.12
CA ALA A 63 10.28 3.79 -5.25
C ALA A 63 8.78 4.07 -5.12
N GLY A 64 8.43 5.13 -4.37
CA GLY A 64 7.05 5.58 -4.18
C GLY A 64 6.68 5.76 -2.71
N PHE A 65 5.39 5.78 -2.43
CA PHE A 65 4.86 5.92 -1.08
C PHE A 65 4.53 4.53 -0.52
N TYR A 66 5.55 3.90 0.07
CA TYR A 66 5.48 2.55 0.65
C TYR A 66 6.11 2.54 2.04
N PRO A 67 5.49 3.20 3.02
CA PRO A 67 6.02 3.28 4.38
C PRO A 67 5.83 1.98 5.16
N ASP A 68 6.49 1.90 6.32
CA ASP A 68 6.34 0.84 7.33
C ASP A 68 6.51 -0.57 6.75
N PRO A 69 7.65 -0.88 6.13
CA PRO A 69 7.86 -2.18 5.52
C PRO A 69 7.98 -3.28 6.57
N SER A 70 7.28 -4.39 6.35
CA SER A 70 7.48 -5.64 7.08
C SER A 70 7.73 -6.77 6.09
N ILE A 71 8.66 -7.66 6.43
CA ILE A 71 9.15 -8.71 5.55
C ILE A 71 9.09 -10.07 6.24
N CYS A 72 8.75 -11.12 5.47
CA CYS A 72 8.98 -12.50 5.88
C CYS A 72 9.67 -13.29 4.78
N ARG A 73 10.40 -14.35 5.17
CA ARG A 73 11.05 -15.28 4.27
C ARG A 73 10.36 -16.64 4.31
N VAL A 74 10.13 -17.22 3.14
CA VAL A 74 9.59 -18.58 3.01
C VAL A 74 10.43 -19.34 1.98
N GLY A 75 11.28 -20.24 2.43
CA GLY A 75 12.28 -20.87 1.57
C GLY A 75 13.25 -19.85 0.99
N ASP A 76 13.27 -19.73 -0.34
CA ASP A 76 14.10 -18.76 -1.08
C ASP A 76 13.33 -17.51 -1.52
N ASP A 77 12.12 -17.37 -1.04
CA ASP A 77 11.23 -16.26 -1.39
C ASP A 77 11.11 -15.27 -0.24
N TYR A 78 11.09 -13.99 -0.59
CA TYR A 78 10.86 -12.90 0.35
C TYR A 78 9.56 -12.19 -0.01
N TYR A 79 8.74 -11.91 0.99
CA TYR A 79 7.49 -11.19 0.86
C TYR A 79 7.52 -9.97 1.75
N LEU A 80 7.08 -8.82 1.21
CA LEU A 80 7.09 -7.54 1.89
C LEU A 80 5.71 -6.92 1.78
N VAL A 81 5.24 -6.30 2.86
CA VAL A 81 4.01 -5.52 2.92
C VAL A 81 4.30 -4.12 3.44
N ASN A 82 3.46 -3.16 3.05
CA ASN A 82 3.57 -1.77 3.49
C ASN A 82 2.21 -1.25 3.95
N SER A 83 2.22 -0.22 4.80
CA SER A 83 1.02 0.54 5.12
C SER A 83 0.48 1.26 3.88
N SER A 84 -0.82 1.49 3.86
CA SER A 84 -1.49 2.15 2.75
C SER A 84 -2.47 3.24 3.20
N PHE A 85 -2.64 3.45 4.51
CA PHE A 85 -3.58 4.42 5.07
C PHE A 85 -4.97 4.29 4.44
N GLN A 86 -5.49 5.36 3.86
CA GLN A 86 -6.79 5.40 3.19
C GLN A 86 -6.77 4.90 1.73
N TYR A 87 -5.60 4.61 1.19
CA TYR A 87 -5.51 4.14 -0.20
C TYR A 87 -6.06 2.73 -0.35
N PHE A 88 -6.88 2.56 -1.39
CA PHE A 88 -7.49 1.28 -1.74
C PHE A 88 -7.23 0.96 -3.24
N PRO A 89 -6.84 -0.26 -3.60
CA PRO A 89 -6.58 -1.45 -2.77
C PRO A 89 -5.46 -1.22 -1.76
N GLY A 90 -5.56 -1.83 -0.58
CA GLY A 90 -4.71 -1.57 0.55
C GLY A 90 -3.69 -2.66 0.85
N LEU A 91 -2.66 -2.28 1.61
CA LEU A 91 -1.56 -3.16 2.02
C LEU A 91 -0.93 -3.88 0.80
N PRO A 92 -0.17 -3.16 -0.04
CA PRO A 92 0.50 -3.77 -1.17
C PRO A 92 1.42 -4.88 -0.69
N ILE A 93 1.45 -5.99 -1.44
CA ILE A 93 2.34 -7.12 -1.17
C ILE A 93 3.28 -7.32 -2.34
N TRP A 94 4.55 -7.52 -2.02
CA TRP A 94 5.65 -7.64 -2.94
C TRP A 94 6.36 -8.98 -2.77
N HIS A 95 7.00 -9.44 -3.83
CA HIS A 95 7.82 -10.63 -3.86
C HIS A 95 9.20 -10.32 -4.39
N SER A 96 10.22 -10.93 -3.78
CA SER A 96 11.62 -10.89 -4.24
C SER A 96 12.31 -12.22 -3.98
N LYS A 97 13.38 -12.48 -4.73
CA LYS A 97 14.34 -13.57 -4.50
C LYS A 97 15.67 -13.08 -3.92
N ASP A 98 15.92 -11.78 -3.95
CA ASP A 98 17.24 -11.21 -3.67
C ASP A 98 17.21 -9.95 -2.77
N LEU A 99 16.02 -9.54 -2.31
CA LEU A 99 15.80 -8.34 -1.48
C LEU A 99 16.05 -7.01 -2.21
N VAL A 100 16.43 -7.04 -3.47
CA VAL A 100 16.73 -5.87 -4.30
C VAL A 100 15.69 -5.69 -5.40
N ASN A 101 15.36 -6.76 -6.10
CA ASN A 101 14.40 -6.74 -7.18
C ASN A 101 13.02 -7.18 -6.67
N TRP A 102 12.12 -6.22 -6.52
CA TRP A 102 10.77 -6.44 -5.97
C TRP A 102 9.72 -6.31 -7.06
N THR A 103 8.79 -7.23 -7.05
CA THR A 103 7.60 -7.20 -7.92
C THR A 103 6.36 -7.18 -7.05
N GLN A 104 5.49 -6.20 -7.24
CA GLN A 104 4.19 -6.20 -6.58
C GLN A 104 3.34 -7.34 -7.13
N ILE A 105 2.89 -8.23 -6.27
CA ILE A 105 2.12 -9.42 -6.65
C ILE A 105 0.63 -9.30 -6.34
N GLY A 106 0.22 -8.24 -5.67
CA GLY A 106 -1.17 -7.96 -5.33
C GLY A 106 -1.31 -6.95 -4.18
N ASN A 107 -2.46 -7.01 -3.55
CA ASN A 107 -2.79 -6.28 -2.33
C ASN A 107 -3.47 -7.24 -1.34
N VAL A 108 -3.14 -7.09 -0.08
CA VAL A 108 -3.72 -7.92 1.00
C VAL A 108 -5.19 -7.58 1.22
N ILE A 109 -5.54 -6.29 1.06
CA ILE A 109 -6.90 -5.76 1.15
C ILE A 109 -7.30 -5.29 -0.25
N ASP A 110 -8.08 -6.10 -0.96
CA ASP A 110 -8.39 -5.89 -2.38
C ASP A 110 -9.89 -5.80 -2.69
N ARG A 111 -10.75 -6.02 -1.70
CA ARG A 111 -12.20 -6.00 -1.89
C ARG A 111 -12.94 -5.20 -0.80
N PRO A 112 -14.09 -4.58 -1.14
CA PRO A 112 -14.84 -3.72 -0.22
C PRO A 112 -15.30 -4.40 1.07
N SER A 113 -15.50 -5.73 1.07
CA SER A 113 -15.87 -6.47 2.28
C SER A 113 -14.79 -6.50 3.35
N GLN A 114 -13.52 -6.39 2.93
CA GLN A 114 -12.38 -6.33 3.83
C GLN A 114 -12.14 -4.94 4.43
N TYR A 115 -12.66 -3.89 3.78
CA TYR A 115 -12.39 -2.51 4.16
C TYR A 115 -13.69 -1.72 4.38
N PRO A 116 -14.25 -1.76 5.60
CA PRO A 116 -15.55 -1.15 5.88
C PRO A 116 -15.53 0.39 5.96
N MET A 117 -14.36 1.03 5.90
CA MET A 117 -14.26 2.48 6.01
C MET A 117 -14.83 3.20 4.79
N ARG A 118 -15.64 4.22 5.04
CA ARG A 118 -16.17 5.13 4.02
C ARG A 118 -15.93 6.57 4.45
N GLY A 119 -15.28 7.36 3.57
CA GLY A 119 -15.15 8.80 3.77
C GLY A 119 -14.25 9.19 4.96
N GLY A 120 -13.16 8.47 5.17
CA GLY A 120 -12.20 8.77 6.24
C GLY A 120 -11.20 9.88 5.87
N ASP A 121 -10.48 10.36 6.87
CA ASP A 121 -9.34 11.25 6.72
C ASP A 121 -8.17 10.52 6.05
N VAL A 122 -7.45 11.18 5.17
CA VAL A 122 -6.29 10.62 4.43
C VAL A 122 -5.17 10.09 5.33
N SER A 123 -5.10 10.57 6.56
CA SER A 123 -4.12 10.14 7.58
C SER A 123 -4.60 8.98 8.44
N ARG A 124 -5.75 8.38 8.14
CA ARG A 124 -6.30 7.22 8.84
C ARG A 124 -6.25 5.98 7.96
N GLY A 125 -6.85 4.88 8.41
CA GLY A 125 -6.93 3.66 7.63
C GLY A 125 -5.92 2.60 8.07
N MET A 126 -5.28 1.95 7.11
CA MET A 126 -4.37 0.81 7.34
C MET A 126 -2.96 1.29 7.64
N TYR A 127 -2.60 1.26 8.93
CA TYR A 127 -1.28 1.63 9.45
C TYR A 127 -0.26 0.51 9.23
N ALA A 128 0.83 0.51 10.00
CA ALA A 128 1.93 -0.43 9.81
C ALA A 128 1.46 -1.89 9.89
N PRO A 129 1.58 -2.67 8.81
CA PRO A 129 1.31 -4.10 8.83
C PRO A 129 2.54 -4.88 9.27
N SER A 130 2.32 -6.09 9.79
CA SER A 130 3.37 -7.11 9.92
C SER A 130 2.96 -8.37 9.19
N ILE A 131 3.89 -8.94 8.40
CA ILE A 131 3.67 -10.19 7.68
C ILE A 131 4.45 -11.33 8.33
N HIS A 132 3.79 -12.49 8.49
CA HIS A 132 4.35 -13.71 9.06
C HIS A 132 3.94 -14.91 8.22
N PHE A 133 4.76 -15.95 8.26
CA PHE A 133 4.42 -17.27 7.73
C PHE A 133 4.58 -18.31 8.83
N HIS A 134 3.53 -19.06 9.10
CA HIS A 134 3.51 -20.12 10.11
C HIS A 134 2.60 -21.25 9.66
N ASP A 135 3.06 -22.47 9.76
CA ASP A 135 2.32 -23.71 9.42
C ASP A 135 1.60 -23.64 8.07
N GLY A 136 2.36 -23.24 7.03
CA GLY A 136 1.84 -23.18 5.67
C GLY A 136 0.77 -22.12 5.45
N THR A 137 0.72 -21.08 6.31
CA THR A 137 -0.24 -19.98 6.24
C THR A 137 0.48 -18.65 6.38
N TYR A 138 0.16 -17.71 5.50
CA TYR A 138 0.55 -16.32 5.63
C TYR A 138 -0.45 -15.59 6.53
N TYR A 139 0.07 -14.75 7.42
CA TYR A 139 -0.67 -13.86 8.30
C TYR A 139 -0.21 -12.44 8.04
N VAL A 140 -1.14 -11.53 7.87
CA VAL A 140 -0.86 -10.09 7.91
C VAL A 140 -1.71 -9.50 9.01
N VAL A 141 -1.05 -8.91 10.01
CA VAL A 141 -1.70 -8.20 11.12
C VAL A 141 -1.47 -6.72 10.94
N CYS A 142 -2.48 -5.89 11.20
CA CYS A 142 -2.48 -4.46 10.94
C CYS A 142 -3.47 -3.75 11.86
N THR A 143 -3.34 -2.43 11.99
CA THR A 143 -4.32 -1.58 12.67
C THR A 143 -5.13 -0.82 11.64
N LEU A 144 -6.47 -0.91 11.72
CA LEU A 144 -7.39 -0.06 10.96
C LEU A 144 -7.79 1.14 11.82
N VAL A 145 -7.03 2.22 11.71
CA VAL A 145 -7.24 3.46 12.47
C VAL A 145 -8.50 4.17 11.99
N GLY A 146 -9.42 4.44 12.91
CA GLY A 146 -10.73 5.01 12.61
C GLY A 146 -11.75 3.99 12.08
N GLY A 147 -11.38 2.70 12.05
CA GLY A 147 -12.23 1.58 11.65
C GLY A 147 -12.50 0.60 12.78
N GLY A 148 -11.84 -0.54 12.77
CA GLY A 148 -12.07 -1.63 13.74
C GLY A 148 -10.93 -1.88 14.72
N GLY A 149 -9.84 -1.12 14.67
CA GLY A 149 -8.63 -1.36 15.46
C GLY A 149 -7.76 -2.47 14.88
N ASN A 150 -7.07 -3.21 15.74
CA ASN A 150 -6.17 -4.28 15.31
C ASN A 150 -6.95 -5.45 14.70
N PHE A 151 -6.47 -5.94 13.56
CA PHE A 151 -7.04 -7.07 12.86
C PHE A 151 -5.95 -7.91 12.19
N TYR A 152 -6.28 -9.13 11.81
CA TYR A 152 -5.43 -9.93 10.94
C TYR A 152 -6.25 -10.57 9.80
N VAL A 153 -5.56 -10.86 8.72
CA VAL A 153 -6.05 -11.65 7.60
C VAL A 153 -5.06 -12.78 7.29
N THR A 154 -5.56 -13.84 6.66
CA THR A 154 -4.76 -15.01 6.32
C THR A 154 -4.90 -15.41 4.86
N ALA A 155 -3.85 -16.05 4.32
CA ALA A 155 -3.89 -16.68 3.00
C ALA A 155 -2.97 -17.91 2.96
N LYS A 156 -3.28 -18.86 2.07
CA LYS A 156 -2.38 -19.99 1.74
C LYS A 156 -1.40 -19.64 0.62
N ASP A 157 -1.79 -18.74 -0.26
CA ASP A 157 -0.96 -18.18 -1.33
C ASP A 157 -0.75 -16.68 -1.02
N PRO A 158 0.47 -16.16 -1.08
CA PRO A 158 0.73 -14.74 -0.83
C PRO A 158 0.05 -13.80 -1.84
N LYS A 159 -0.34 -14.33 -3.01
CA LYS A 159 -1.17 -13.60 -3.98
C LYS A 159 -2.65 -13.55 -3.59
N GLY A 160 -3.05 -14.27 -2.54
CA GLY A 160 -4.44 -14.40 -2.11
C GLY A 160 -5.17 -15.61 -2.70
N PRO A 161 -6.49 -15.70 -2.57
CA PRO A 161 -7.29 -14.68 -1.89
C PRO A 161 -7.01 -14.61 -0.39
N TRP A 162 -6.93 -13.40 0.15
CA TRP A 162 -6.82 -13.15 1.58
C TRP A 162 -8.19 -13.26 2.25
N SER A 163 -8.23 -13.72 3.50
CA SER A 163 -9.47 -13.80 4.27
C SER A 163 -10.11 -12.41 4.50
N ASP A 164 -11.34 -12.39 4.95
CA ASP A 164 -11.90 -11.19 5.57
C ASP A 164 -11.20 -10.90 6.90
N PRO A 165 -11.20 -9.64 7.38
CA PRO A 165 -10.51 -9.25 8.60
C PRO A 165 -11.07 -9.92 9.85
N ASN A 166 -10.18 -10.46 10.67
CA ASN A 166 -10.47 -10.94 12.00
C ASN A 166 -10.03 -9.88 13.00
N PHE A 167 -10.97 -9.10 13.53
CA PHE A 167 -10.65 -8.04 14.48
C PHE A 167 -10.31 -8.59 15.87
N LEU A 168 -9.18 -8.13 16.41
CA LEU A 168 -8.64 -8.53 17.71
C LEU A 168 -9.26 -7.66 18.82
N ARG A 169 -10.44 -8.06 19.27
CA ARG A 169 -11.17 -7.32 20.30
C ARG A 169 -10.40 -7.32 21.61
N GLY A 170 -10.26 -6.14 22.22
CA GLY A 170 -9.54 -5.95 23.48
C GLY A 170 -8.02 -5.78 23.35
N VAL A 171 -7.50 -5.76 22.12
CA VAL A 171 -6.12 -5.38 21.83
C VAL A 171 -6.12 -3.94 21.35
N GLY A 172 -5.70 -3.01 22.21
CA GLY A 172 -5.57 -1.57 21.89
C GLY A 172 -4.31 -1.26 21.09
N GLY A 173 -3.99 0.04 20.99
CA GLY A 173 -2.77 0.51 20.36
C GLY A 173 -2.68 0.31 18.86
N ILE A 174 -1.46 0.46 18.33
CA ILE A 174 -1.14 0.38 16.90
C ILE A 174 0.09 -0.51 16.66
N ASP A 175 0.45 -0.71 15.40
CA ASP A 175 1.67 -1.39 14.93
C ASP A 175 1.82 -2.82 15.49
N PRO A 176 0.80 -3.69 15.27
CA PRO A 176 0.81 -5.03 15.81
C PRO A 176 1.78 -5.94 15.07
N SER A 177 2.39 -6.87 15.79
CA SER A 177 3.20 -7.94 15.24
C SER A 177 2.89 -9.25 15.97
N PHE A 178 2.87 -10.36 15.22
CA PHE A 178 2.73 -11.70 15.81
C PHE A 178 4.09 -12.30 16.13
N PHE A 179 4.11 -13.10 17.19
CA PHE A 179 5.20 -14.00 17.51
C PHE A 179 4.60 -15.40 17.75
N PHE A 180 4.98 -16.35 16.92
CA PHE A 180 4.62 -17.76 17.05
C PHE A 180 5.71 -18.47 17.78
N ASP A 181 5.43 -18.94 18.99
CA ASP A 181 6.39 -19.59 19.85
C ASP A 181 6.39 -21.12 19.64
N ASP A 182 7.49 -21.76 19.97
CA ASP A 182 7.68 -23.22 19.88
C ASP A 182 6.74 -23.99 20.82
N ASP A 183 6.17 -23.33 21.84
CA ASP A 183 5.16 -23.91 22.73
C ASP A 183 3.74 -23.99 22.11
N GLY A 184 3.60 -23.58 20.85
CA GLY A 184 2.36 -23.58 20.09
C GLY A 184 1.44 -22.39 20.38
N LYS A 185 1.92 -21.39 21.13
CA LYS A 185 1.19 -20.15 21.37
C LYS A 185 1.56 -19.06 20.36
N CYS A 186 0.60 -18.20 20.08
CA CYS A 186 0.81 -16.97 19.33
C CYS A 186 0.67 -15.78 20.29
N TYR A 187 1.69 -14.95 20.32
CA TYR A 187 1.72 -13.71 21.06
C TYR A 187 1.54 -12.55 20.11
N ILE A 188 0.95 -11.45 20.61
CA ILE A 188 0.87 -10.18 19.88
C ILE A 188 1.68 -9.14 20.64
N LEU A 189 2.51 -8.40 19.89
CA LEU A 189 3.22 -7.22 20.35
C LEU A 189 2.64 -6.02 19.60
N ASN A 190 2.45 -4.91 20.30
CA ASN A 190 1.92 -3.69 19.70
C ASN A 190 2.35 -2.47 20.54
N CYS A 191 2.25 -1.29 19.94
CA CYS A 191 2.49 -0.03 20.61
C CYS A 191 1.20 0.44 21.29
N ASP A 192 1.12 0.27 22.61
CA ASP A 192 -0.01 0.71 23.43
C ASP A 192 0.49 1.27 24.77
N GLU A 193 -0.33 2.06 25.44
CA GLU A 193 -0.02 2.47 26.82
C GLU A 193 -0.14 1.25 27.74
N PRO A 194 0.88 0.97 28.58
CA PRO A 194 0.78 -0.13 29.52
C PRO A 194 -0.41 0.10 30.48
N PRO A 195 -1.17 -0.95 30.79
CA PRO A 195 -2.27 -0.84 31.73
C PRO A 195 -1.74 -0.35 33.10
N ASN A 196 -2.29 0.76 33.61
CA ASN A 196 -1.98 1.41 34.88
C ASN A 196 -0.83 2.45 34.90
N GLN A 197 -0.46 3.09 33.82
CA GLN A 197 0.16 4.41 33.95
C GLN A 197 -0.89 5.44 34.39
N GLN A 198 -1.05 5.58 35.69
CA GLN A 198 -1.62 6.81 36.26
C GLN A 198 -0.56 7.90 36.13
N ALA A 199 -0.84 8.91 35.29
CA ALA A 199 -0.03 10.13 35.18
C ALA A 199 -0.03 10.91 36.50
#